data_5f29a1d4262c6297b1ae2b8212dc5d75
#
_entry.id   5f29a1d4262c6297b1ae2b8212dc5d75
#
_cell.length_a   1.000
_cell.length_b   1.000
_cell.length_c   1.000
_cell.angle_alpha   90.00
_cell.angle_beta   90.00
_cell.angle_gamma   90.00
#
_symmetry.space_group_name_H-M   'P 1'
#
loop_
_entity.id
_entity.type
_entity.pdbx_description
1 polymer ?
#
loop_
_entity_poly.entity_id
_entity_poly.type
_entity_poly.pdbx_seq_one_letter_code
_entity_poly.pdbx_strand_id
1 'polypeptide(L)'
;IEVDGITLGKMKRRFVPMYRRKIGCVFQEFRLLKDRNVYENVAFAQRVVATPAKKIRKDVPRILSTVGLAEKYRSLPKQLSGGEQQRVALARALVNKPSIILADEPTGNLDPKNSREIMKLLTQINERGTTVVVVTHDREMVNLMKKRVIAMKKGVIVSDEHGAGYDYEN
;
A
#
# COMPACT_ATOMS: atom_id res chain seq x y z
N ILE A 1 -12.15 14.32 -10.54
CA ILE A 1 -11.67 12.96 -10.22
C ILE A 1 -12.89 12.13 -9.83
N GLU A 2 -13.03 10.99 -10.46
CA GLU A 2 -14.06 10.00 -10.13
C GLU A 2 -13.39 8.69 -9.71
N VAL A 3 -13.85 8.10 -8.60
CA VAL A 3 -13.33 6.86 -8.06
C VAL A 3 -14.48 6.01 -7.52
N ASP A 4 -14.58 4.74 -7.93
CA ASP A 4 -15.71 3.84 -7.59
C ASP A 4 -17.07 4.47 -7.87
N GLY A 5 -17.24 5.20 -8.99
CA GLY A 5 -18.47 5.91 -9.35
C GLY A 5 -18.77 7.15 -8.49
N ILE A 6 -17.84 7.57 -7.63
CA ILE A 6 -18.00 8.73 -6.75
C ILE A 6 -17.15 9.90 -7.28
N THR A 7 -17.82 11.00 -7.68
CA THR A 7 -17.13 12.24 -8.04
C THR A 7 -16.61 12.95 -6.78
N LEU A 8 -15.30 12.92 -6.53
CA LEU A 8 -14.68 13.40 -5.29
C LEU A 8 -14.94 14.89 -5.04
N GLY A 9 -14.90 15.73 -6.10
CA GLY A 9 -15.12 17.18 -5.98
C GLY A 9 -16.56 17.56 -5.56
N LYS A 10 -17.53 16.66 -5.74
CA LYS A 10 -18.93 16.86 -5.32
C LYS A 10 -19.25 16.23 -3.96
N MET A 11 -18.26 15.56 -3.33
CA MET A 11 -18.47 14.86 -2.07
C MET A 11 -18.67 15.84 -0.92
N LYS A 12 -19.79 15.70 -0.18
CA LYS A 12 -20.01 16.49 1.05
C LYS A 12 -18.95 16.13 2.11
N ARG A 13 -18.38 17.12 2.80
CA ARG A 13 -17.29 16.96 3.78
C ARG A 13 -17.55 15.88 4.82
N ARG A 14 -18.79 15.68 5.27
CA ARG A 14 -19.16 14.64 6.25
C ARG A 14 -18.91 13.21 5.78
N PHE A 15 -18.84 12.95 4.47
CA PHE A 15 -18.59 11.62 3.91
C PHE A 15 -17.12 11.33 3.63
N VAL A 16 -16.27 12.36 3.63
CA VAL A 16 -14.83 12.22 3.37
C VAL A 16 -14.15 11.23 4.33
N PRO A 17 -14.40 11.23 5.66
CA PRO A 17 -13.78 10.26 6.57
C PRO A 17 -14.18 8.82 6.24
N MET A 18 -15.43 8.58 5.85
CA MET A 18 -15.91 7.24 5.45
C MET A 18 -15.29 6.79 4.14
N TYR A 19 -15.16 7.71 3.18
CA TYR A 19 -14.51 7.42 1.91
C TYR A 19 -13.02 7.08 2.10
N ARG A 20 -12.28 7.83 2.94
CA ARG A 20 -10.87 7.56 3.26
C ARG A 20 -10.63 6.15 3.83
N ARG A 21 -11.62 5.53 4.47
CA ARG A 21 -11.52 4.14 4.98
C ARG A 21 -11.44 3.10 3.87
N LYS A 22 -11.85 3.45 2.65
CA LYS A 22 -11.78 2.60 1.45
C LYS A 22 -10.42 2.68 0.75
N ILE A 23 -9.53 3.57 1.20
CA ILE A 23 -8.21 3.79 0.61
C ILE A 23 -7.15 3.34 1.60
N GLY A 24 -6.26 2.45 1.17
CA GLY A 24 -5.03 2.10 1.87
C GLY A 24 -3.88 2.95 1.34
N CYS A 25 -3.07 3.52 2.23
CA CYS A 25 -1.88 4.28 1.84
C CYS A 25 -0.61 3.59 2.34
N VAL A 26 0.38 3.49 1.47
CA VAL A 26 1.73 2.99 1.75
C VAL A 26 2.71 4.08 1.36
N PHE A 27 3.66 4.41 2.24
CA PHE A 27 4.63 5.48 2.05
C PHE A 27 6.05 4.92 2.03
N GLN A 28 6.96 5.63 1.40
CA GLN A 28 8.38 5.31 1.35
C GLN A 28 9.02 5.19 2.75
N GLU A 29 8.66 6.06 3.69
CA GLU A 29 9.20 6.10 5.05
C GLU A 29 8.50 5.16 6.04
N PHE A 30 7.71 4.19 5.60
CA PHE A 30 6.94 3.21 6.40
C PHE A 30 5.93 3.84 7.37
N ARG A 31 6.26 4.93 8.03
CA ARG A 31 5.45 5.68 9.02
C ARG A 31 4.85 4.78 10.09
N LEU A 32 5.67 3.88 10.64
CA LEU A 32 5.25 3.00 11.73
C LEU A 32 5.27 3.73 13.08
N LEU A 33 4.38 3.31 13.97
CA LEU A 33 4.38 3.73 15.37
C LEU A 33 5.57 3.03 16.05
N LYS A 34 6.60 3.80 16.41
CA LYS A 34 7.92 3.30 16.86
C LYS A 34 7.86 2.59 18.21
N ASP A 35 6.92 2.98 19.06
CA ASP A 35 6.66 2.46 20.42
C ASP A 35 5.65 1.31 20.43
N ARG A 36 5.14 0.90 19.28
CA ARG A 36 4.16 -0.17 19.12
C ARG A 36 4.74 -1.33 18.33
N ASN A 37 4.43 -2.56 18.75
CA ASN A 37 4.84 -3.74 18.02
C ASN A 37 4.09 -3.89 16.68
N VAL A 38 4.46 -4.90 15.90
CA VAL A 38 3.87 -5.19 14.58
C VAL A 38 2.35 -5.36 14.67
N TYR A 39 1.87 -6.18 15.63
CA TYR A 39 0.44 -6.39 15.82
C TYR A 39 -0.30 -5.07 16.08
N GLU A 40 0.22 -4.27 17.00
CA GLU A 40 -0.38 -2.99 17.41
C GLU A 40 -0.38 -1.96 16.27
N ASN A 41 0.68 -1.92 15.45
CA ASN A 41 0.73 -1.09 14.25
C ASN A 41 -0.41 -1.39 13.28
N VAL A 42 -0.68 -2.67 13.04
CA VAL A 42 -1.76 -3.10 12.14
C VAL A 42 -3.13 -2.92 12.79
N ALA A 43 -3.28 -3.32 14.07
CA ALA A 43 -4.52 -3.20 14.82
C ALA A 43 -4.98 -1.73 14.96
N PHE A 44 -4.04 -0.79 15.01
CA PHE A 44 -4.34 0.63 15.09
C PHE A 44 -5.27 1.10 13.96
N ALA A 45 -5.03 0.68 12.72
CA ALA A 45 -5.87 1.04 11.58
C ALA A 45 -7.33 0.58 11.74
N GLN A 46 -7.57 -0.56 12.38
CA GLN A 46 -8.92 -1.05 12.67
C GLN A 46 -9.55 -0.34 13.89
N ARG A 47 -8.75 -0.01 14.91
CA ARG A 47 -9.25 0.74 16.07
C ARG A 47 -9.74 2.14 15.70
N VAL A 48 -9.02 2.83 14.82
CA VAL A 48 -9.40 4.18 14.33
C VAL A 48 -10.78 4.18 13.66
N VAL A 49 -11.16 3.07 13.04
CA VAL A 49 -12.48 2.93 12.41
C VAL A 49 -13.52 2.21 13.32
N ALA A 50 -13.22 2.12 14.62
CA ALA A 50 -14.07 1.52 15.64
C ALA A 50 -14.45 0.04 15.36
N THR A 51 -13.55 -0.74 14.75
CA THR A 51 -13.76 -2.18 14.54
C THR A 51 -13.82 -2.91 15.90
N PRO A 52 -14.79 -3.80 16.11
CA PRO A 52 -14.89 -4.58 17.36
C PRO A 52 -13.63 -5.40 17.66
N ALA A 53 -13.23 -5.46 18.93
CA ALA A 53 -12.00 -6.14 19.37
C ALA A 53 -11.93 -7.62 18.93
N LYS A 54 -13.07 -8.33 18.92
CA LYS A 54 -13.16 -9.73 18.44
C LYS A 54 -12.74 -9.85 16.98
N LYS A 55 -13.14 -8.88 16.15
CA LYS A 55 -12.79 -8.83 14.72
C LYS A 55 -11.31 -8.49 14.51
N ILE A 56 -10.76 -7.52 15.28
CA ILE A 56 -9.34 -7.17 15.25
C ILE A 56 -8.47 -8.40 15.55
N ARG A 57 -8.80 -9.16 16.60
CA ARG A 57 -8.08 -10.39 16.99
C ARG A 57 -8.10 -11.46 15.89
N LYS A 58 -9.09 -11.46 15.02
CA LYS A 58 -9.19 -12.39 13.88
C LYS A 58 -8.45 -11.86 12.65
N ASP A 59 -8.64 -10.60 12.31
CA ASP A 59 -8.18 -10.01 11.03
C ASP A 59 -6.67 -9.72 11.05
N VAL A 60 -6.12 -9.21 12.17
CA VAL A 60 -4.71 -8.83 12.24
C VAL A 60 -3.76 -10.01 12.05
N PRO A 61 -3.90 -11.17 12.73
CA PRO A 61 -3.04 -12.32 12.47
C PRO A 61 -3.15 -12.82 11.02
N ARG A 62 -4.36 -12.80 10.44
CA ARG A 62 -4.56 -13.22 9.05
C ARG A 62 -3.79 -12.35 8.08
N ILE A 63 -3.86 -11.01 8.23
CA ILE A 63 -3.15 -10.12 7.31
C ILE A 63 -1.64 -10.20 7.53
N LEU A 64 -1.16 -10.36 8.77
CA LEU A 64 0.25 -10.58 9.06
C LEU A 64 0.77 -11.86 8.40
N SER A 65 0.00 -12.94 8.41
CA SER A 65 0.33 -14.17 7.67
C SER A 65 0.39 -13.91 6.16
N THR A 66 -0.55 -13.14 5.61
CA THR A 66 -0.56 -12.80 4.17
C THR A 66 0.71 -12.05 3.72
N VAL A 67 1.25 -11.18 4.57
CA VAL A 67 2.48 -10.42 4.28
C VAL A 67 3.76 -11.11 4.78
N GLY A 68 3.69 -12.36 5.28
CA GLY A 68 4.84 -13.14 5.75
C GLY A 68 5.45 -12.66 7.08
N LEU A 69 4.65 -12.09 7.97
CA LEU A 69 5.09 -11.54 9.26
C LEU A 69 4.43 -12.20 10.48
N ALA A 70 3.85 -13.40 10.31
CA ALA A 70 3.13 -14.09 11.39
C ALA A 70 3.98 -14.27 12.66
N GLU A 71 5.27 -14.62 12.52
CA GLU A 71 6.17 -14.86 13.66
C GLU A 71 6.75 -13.56 14.27
N LYS A 72 6.65 -12.44 13.55
CA LYS A 72 7.19 -11.14 13.96
C LYS A 72 6.17 -10.25 14.68
N TYR A 73 4.97 -10.75 14.99
CA TYR A 73 3.86 -9.94 15.49
C TYR A 73 4.14 -9.17 16.79
N ARG A 74 5.08 -9.66 17.63
CA ARG A 74 5.53 -9.00 18.87
C ARG A 74 6.72 -8.07 18.68
N SER A 75 7.43 -8.12 17.56
CA SER A 75 8.63 -7.33 17.29
C SER A 75 8.29 -5.84 17.22
N LEU A 76 9.20 -5.00 17.71
CA LEU A 76 9.13 -3.55 17.53
C LEU A 76 9.72 -3.16 16.16
N PRO A 77 9.34 -2.01 15.58
CA PRO A 77 9.87 -1.57 14.28
C PRO A 77 11.39 -1.56 14.21
N LYS A 78 12.08 -1.16 15.27
CA LYS A 78 13.56 -1.13 15.34
C LYS A 78 14.24 -2.52 15.24
N GLN A 79 13.49 -3.59 15.41
CA GLN A 79 13.95 -4.98 15.32
C GLN A 79 13.71 -5.61 13.95
N LEU A 80 13.15 -4.83 13.01
CA LEU A 80 12.75 -5.27 11.68
C LEU A 80 13.69 -4.70 10.62
N SER A 81 13.96 -5.49 9.59
CA SER A 81 14.58 -5.00 8.36
C SER A 81 13.68 -3.99 7.64
N GLY A 82 14.22 -3.20 6.71
CA GLY A 82 13.43 -2.26 5.90
C GLY A 82 12.29 -2.95 5.15
N GLY A 83 12.55 -4.11 4.53
CA GLY A 83 11.52 -4.89 3.85
C GLY A 83 10.43 -5.42 4.79
N GLU A 84 10.79 -5.82 6.03
CA GLU A 84 9.80 -6.22 7.05
C GLU A 84 8.96 -5.02 7.50
N GLN A 85 9.58 -3.84 7.71
CA GLN A 85 8.85 -2.62 8.06
C GLN A 85 7.87 -2.21 6.96
N GLN A 86 8.26 -2.32 5.69
CA GLN A 86 7.37 -2.06 4.57
C GLN A 86 6.22 -3.06 4.49
N ARG A 87 6.46 -4.35 4.77
CA ARG A 87 5.38 -5.34 4.89
C ARG A 87 4.41 -5.05 6.04
N VAL A 88 4.89 -4.48 7.17
CA VAL A 88 3.99 -4.00 8.24
C VAL A 88 3.13 -2.82 7.76
N ALA A 89 3.73 -1.84 7.06
CA ALA A 89 3.00 -0.70 6.49
C ALA A 89 1.92 -1.17 5.50
N LEU A 90 2.25 -2.14 4.66
CA LEU A 90 1.32 -2.75 3.72
C LEU A 90 0.20 -3.53 4.43
N ALA A 91 0.51 -4.32 5.46
CA ALA A 91 -0.49 -5.00 6.28
C ALA A 91 -1.47 -4.01 6.94
N ARG A 92 -0.94 -2.89 7.46
CA ARG A 92 -1.74 -1.80 8.04
C ARG A 92 -2.67 -1.16 7.00
N ALA A 93 -2.22 -0.96 5.77
CA ALA A 93 -3.04 -0.44 4.69
C ALA A 93 -4.17 -1.41 4.28
N LEU A 94 -3.89 -2.73 4.31
CA LEU A 94 -4.78 -3.79 3.83
C LEU A 94 -5.84 -4.25 4.85
N VAL A 95 -5.58 -4.09 6.16
CA VAL A 95 -6.39 -4.75 7.20
C VAL A 95 -7.87 -4.32 7.20
N ASN A 96 -8.16 -3.13 6.68
CA ASN A 96 -9.52 -2.61 6.49
C ASN A 96 -10.15 -3.00 5.15
N LYS A 97 -9.49 -3.87 4.35
CA LYS A 97 -9.94 -4.33 3.03
C LYS A 97 -10.29 -3.16 2.11
N PRO A 98 -9.33 -2.28 1.80
CA PRO A 98 -9.57 -1.14 0.94
C PRO A 98 -9.91 -1.57 -0.48
N SER A 99 -10.69 -0.77 -1.21
CA SER A 99 -10.91 -0.95 -2.66
C SER A 99 -9.71 -0.49 -3.48
N ILE A 100 -8.92 0.45 -2.92
CA ILE A 100 -7.76 1.04 -3.59
C ILE A 100 -6.58 1.12 -2.63
N ILE A 101 -5.39 0.79 -3.13
CA ILE A 101 -4.11 1.08 -2.46
C ILE A 101 -3.38 2.14 -3.28
N LEU A 102 -2.93 3.18 -2.59
CA LEU A 102 -2.01 4.19 -3.10
C LEU A 102 -0.64 3.93 -2.47
N ALA A 103 0.35 3.59 -3.26
CA ALA A 103 1.71 3.31 -2.81
C ALA A 103 2.66 4.37 -3.42
N ASP A 104 3.22 5.19 -2.54
CA ASP A 104 4.14 6.26 -2.89
C ASP A 104 5.57 5.80 -2.61
N GLU A 105 6.36 5.58 -3.66
CA GLU A 105 7.73 5.03 -3.64
C GLU A 105 7.88 3.81 -2.70
N PRO A 106 7.05 2.76 -2.87
CA PRO A 106 6.98 1.67 -1.88
C PRO A 106 8.27 0.85 -1.76
N THR A 107 9.21 1.04 -2.68
CA THR A 107 10.49 0.33 -2.74
C THR A 107 11.71 1.23 -2.57
N GLY A 108 11.52 2.55 -2.46
CA GLY A 108 12.59 3.54 -2.51
C GLY A 108 13.67 3.42 -1.42
N ASN A 109 13.37 2.77 -0.29
CA ASN A 109 14.30 2.56 0.82
C ASN A 109 14.68 1.08 1.00
N LEU A 110 14.52 0.26 -0.04
CA LEU A 110 14.74 -1.19 0.02
C LEU A 110 15.86 -1.63 -0.93
N ASP A 111 16.52 -2.72 -0.59
CA ASP A 111 17.42 -3.40 -1.50
C ASP A 111 16.63 -4.08 -2.64
N PRO A 112 17.29 -4.44 -3.76
CA PRO A 112 16.62 -4.99 -4.95
C PRO A 112 15.82 -6.27 -4.69
N LYS A 113 16.23 -7.11 -3.74
CA LYS A 113 15.52 -8.35 -3.38
C LYS A 113 14.21 -8.03 -2.69
N ASN A 114 14.25 -7.20 -1.64
CA ASN A 114 13.06 -6.78 -0.91
C ASN A 114 12.11 -5.96 -1.80
N SER A 115 12.64 -5.12 -2.70
CA SER A 115 11.85 -4.37 -3.69
C SER A 115 11.00 -5.30 -4.55
N ARG A 116 11.60 -6.34 -5.13
CA ARG A 116 10.87 -7.35 -5.93
C ARG A 116 9.81 -8.08 -5.11
N GLU A 117 10.08 -8.41 -3.85
CA GLU A 117 9.11 -9.07 -2.97
C GLU A 117 7.91 -8.18 -2.66
N ILE A 118 8.13 -6.88 -2.39
CA ILE A 118 7.04 -5.92 -2.16
C ILE A 118 6.18 -5.75 -3.42
N MET A 119 6.80 -5.61 -4.59
CA MET A 119 6.05 -5.46 -5.84
C MET A 119 5.27 -6.73 -6.20
N LYS A 120 5.84 -7.91 -5.97
CA LYS A 120 5.12 -9.19 -6.12
C LYS A 120 3.90 -9.25 -5.18
N LEU A 121 4.04 -8.80 -3.95
CA LEU A 121 2.94 -8.76 -2.98
C LEU A 121 1.84 -7.79 -3.43
N LEU A 122 2.19 -6.60 -3.94
CA LEU A 122 1.24 -5.64 -4.51
C LEU A 122 0.50 -6.23 -5.73
N THR A 123 1.20 -7.00 -6.58
CA THR A 123 0.56 -7.73 -7.70
C THR A 123 -0.46 -8.73 -7.20
N GLN A 124 -0.11 -9.57 -6.22
CA GLN A 124 -1.04 -10.55 -5.64
C GLN A 124 -2.28 -9.89 -5.01
N ILE A 125 -2.12 -8.70 -4.42
CA ILE A 125 -3.22 -7.92 -3.87
C ILE A 125 -4.13 -7.42 -5.01
N ASN A 126 -3.56 -6.95 -6.11
CA ASN A 126 -4.30 -6.53 -7.29
C ASN A 126 -5.08 -7.69 -7.93
N GLU A 127 -4.47 -8.86 -8.06
CA GLU A 127 -5.11 -10.08 -8.58
C GLU A 127 -6.33 -10.51 -7.75
N ARG A 128 -6.37 -10.15 -6.47
CA ARG A 128 -7.51 -10.38 -5.57
C ARG A 128 -8.61 -9.30 -5.66
N GLY A 129 -8.50 -8.39 -6.63
CA GLY A 129 -9.51 -7.39 -6.94
C GLY A 129 -9.32 -6.01 -6.29
N THR A 130 -8.24 -5.77 -5.55
CA THR A 130 -7.91 -4.42 -5.05
C THR A 130 -7.22 -3.62 -6.16
N THR A 131 -7.69 -2.42 -6.46
CA THR A 131 -6.97 -1.52 -7.36
C THR A 131 -5.68 -1.03 -6.68
N VAL A 132 -4.55 -1.16 -7.36
CA VAL A 132 -3.24 -0.72 -6.84
C VAL A 132 -2.69 0.35 -7.76
N VAL A 133 -2.42 1.52 -7.20
CA VAL A 133 -1.74 2.64 -7.87
C VAL A 133 -0.38 2.81 -7.20
N VAL A 134 0.69 2.65 -7.97
CA VAL A 134 2.07 2.83 -7.50
C VAL A 134 2.63 4.10 -8.15
N VAL A 135 3.15 5.00 -7.35
CA VAL A 135 3.95 6.13 -7.81
C VAL A 135 5.41 5.77 -7.59
N THR A 136 6.20 5.79 -8.65
CA THR A 136 7.64 5.49 -8.57
C THR A 136 8.40 6.11 -9.74
N HIS A 137 9.69 6.35 -9.54
CA HIS A 137 10.64 6.75 -10.57
C HIS A 137 11.59 5.60 -10.96
N ASP A 138 11.41 4.41 -10.39
CA ASP A 138 12.22 3.22 -10.67
C ASP A 138 11.79 2.58 -12.00
N ARG A 139 12.51 2.93 -13.07
CA ARG A 139 12.26 2.43 -14.43
C ARG A 139 12.41 0.92 -14.56
N GLU A 140 13.41 0.34 -13.87
CA GLU A 140 13.66 -1.09 -13.92
C GLU A 140 12.47 -1.85 -13.35
N MET A 141 11.95 -1.38 -12.22
CA MET A 141 10.78 -1.97 -11.58
C MET A 141 9.51 -1.84 -12.43
N VAL A 142 9.28 -0.66 -13.04
CA VAL A 142 8.16 -0.44 -13.96
C VAL A 142 8.21 -1.42 -15.12
N ASN A 143 9.38 -1.57 -15.76
CA ASN A 143 9.59 -2.48 -16.90
C ASN A 143 9.39 -3.95 -16.51
N LEU A 144 9.83 -4.33 -15.30
CA LEU A 144 9.66 -5.69 -14.79
C LEU A 144 8.18 -6.05 -14.56
N MET A 145 7.38 -5.10 -14.10
CA MET A 145 5.99 -5.33 -13.73
C MET A 145 5.04 -5.46 -14.91
N LYS A 146 5.35 -4.88 -16.07
CA LYS A 146 4.54 -4.91 -17.30
C LYS A 146 3.06 -4.57 -17.08
N LYS A 147 2.79 -3.57 -16.27
CA LYS A 147 1.44 -3.07 -15.98
C LYS A 147 1.14 -1.82 -16.81
N ARG A 148 -0.05 -1.25 -16.66
CA ARG A 148 -0.39 0.07 -17.22
C ARG A 148 0.52 1.12 -16.59
N VAL A 149 1.14 1.95 -17.41
CA VAL A 149 2.05 3.03 -17.02
C VAL A 149 1.47 4.35 -17.48
N ILE A 150 1.31 5.28 -16.55
CA ILE A 150 0.92 6.65 -16.82
C ILE A 150 2.13 7.54 -16.52
N ALA A 151 2.79 8.05 -17.56
CA ALA A 151 3.94 8.93 -17.39
C ALA A 151 3.48 10.39 -17.24
N MET A 152 4.08 11.09 -16.27
CA MET A 152 3.80 12.49 -16.00
C MET A 152 5.07 13.33 -16.09
N LYS A 153 4.98 14.49 -16.74
CA LYS A 153 6.06 15.49 -16.83
C LYS A 153 5.48 16.87 -16.52
N LYS A 154 6.06 17.57 -15.51
CA LYS A 154 5.61 18.91 -15.08
C LYS A 154 4.09 18.99 -14.80
N GLY A 155 3.51 17.96 -14.20
CA GLY A 155 2.10 17.91 -13.83
C GLY A 155 1.13 17.56 -14.97
N VAL A 156 1.64 17.23 -16.16
CA VAL A 156 0.86 16.85 -17.35
C VAL A 156 1.10 15.38 -17.65
N ILE A 157 0.05 14.64 -18.01
CA ILE A 157 0.16 13.27 -18.53
C ILE A 157 0.76 13.34 -19.94
N VAL A 158 1.90 12.67 -20.14
CA VAL A 158 2.60 12.61 -21.43
C VAL A 158 2.41 11.27 -22.14
N SER A 159 2.12 10.20 -21.40
CA SER A 159 1.70 8.92 -21.98
C SER A 159 0.81 8.11 -21.02
N ASP A 160 0.08 7.16 -21.59
CA ASP A 160 -0.78 6.20 -20.87
C ASP A 160 -0.79 4.90 -21.68
N GLU A 161 0.02 3.92 -21.27
CA GLU A 161 0.29 2.72 -22.04
C GLU A 161 0.14 1.44 -21.20
N HIS A 162 -0.31 0.37 -21.85
CA HIS A 162 -0.43 -0.95 -21.25
C HIS A 162 0.76 -1.84 -21.63
N GLY A 163 1.43 -2.42 -20.64
CA GLY A 163 2.52 -3.38 -20.87
C GLY A 163 3.80 -2.78 -21.48
N ALA A 164 3.85 -1.46 -21.62
CA ALA A 164 5.01 -0.75 -22.14
C ALA A 164 6.13 -0.67 -21.10
N GLY A 165 7.36 -0.78 -21.59
CA GLY A 165 8.54 -0.36 -20.86
C GLY A 165 8.57 1.17 -20.75
N TYR A 166 9.29 1.67 -19.76
CA TYR A 166 9.50 3.11 -19.58
C TYR A 166 10.61 3.60 -20.55
N ASP A 167 10.25 3.84 -21.81
CA ASP A 167 11.16 4.28 -22.88
C ASP A 167 10.92 5.74 -23.27
N TYR A 168 10.87 6.65 -22.29
CA TYR A 168 10.92 8.06 -22.61
C TYR A 168 12.33 8.60 -22.31
N GLU A 169 13.15 8.65 -23.34
CA GLU A 169 14.34 9.52 -23.37
C GLU A 169 13.88 10.98 -23.27
N ASN A 170 14.38 11.70 -22.21
CA ASN A 170 14.43 13.15 -21.97
C ASN A 170 13.16 13.99 -22.00
#